data_19a2fa597375ac1386e54aeb026f7330
#
_entry.id   19a2fa597375ac1386e54aeb026f7330
#
_cell.length_a   1.000
_cell.length_b   1.000
_cell.length_c   1.000
_cell.angle_alpha   90.00
_cell.angle_beta   90.00
_cell.angle_gamma   90.00
#
_symmetry.space_group_name_H-M   'P 1'
#
loop_
_entity.id
_entity.type
_entity.pdbx_description
1 polymer ?
#
loop_
_entity_poly.entity_id
_entity_poly.type
_entity_poly.pdbx_seq_one_letter_code
_entity_poly.pdbx_strand_id
1 'polypeptide(L)'
;MKNSLAQLFEGRKKYILISIIILVIISVFIINNLNKAIDVEVYTVKQEEVNDTYEENAVISLGKEYHILSKVNGSIEEVLVNENSPVKKGDVLIRISSRDLLYQKQLRQSSLDSYIAKKEESDIGKLMATSPMEYISGLKSSLDTAKAAYEAAQTDYSAKQALFEAQSVSLIELETSRANFENAKSNYETASKRLDESNKYLQTLKAEGLSEKDISEKFYESTKKQIEAAIESEKTAIAQLEHQIEDCEVKAEYDGIISKIPAKDISMAVAGQELAVIDTNNNEYRLECSVLTDVIPYLHVGDRMKAEFNLRGVKKSFDGKISEIYDFATEEKSPLGLNEYRVKLVAVLDNAGDDILKNGYGVDAIFTLYKNDNAIAVPIGSVFTEDELDYVFKIEDKKAKKTPVSISYKSSTQAVISEGLKEDDKVIINADEEKLNDGSKVREKK
;
A
#
# COMPACT_ATOMS: atom_id res chain seq x y z
N MET A 1 -69.36 -40.71 -78.00
CA MET A 1 -68.17 -40.69 -77.12
C MET A 1 -67.04 -39.72 -77.57
N LYS A 2 -67.20 -38.86 -78.57
CA LYS A 2 -66.10 -37.92 -78.99
C LYS A 2 -66.21 -36.52 -78.44
N ASN A 3 -67.33 -36.08 -77.82
CA ASN A 3 -67.47 -34.71 -77.31
C ASN A 3 -67.12 -34.51 -75.82
N SER A 4 -66.90 -35.58 -75.06
CA SER A 4 -66.58 -35.46 -73.60
C SER A 4 -65.07 -35.28 -73.34
N LEU A 5 -64.22 -35.77 -74.25
CA LEU A 5 -62.76 -35.64 -74.11
C LEU A 5 -62.24 -34.23 -74.51
N ALA A 6 -62.91 -33.52 -75.41
CA ALA A 6 -62.53 -32.19 -75.85
C ALA A 6 -62.76 -31.11 -74.70
N GLN A 7 -63.86 -31.28 -73.96
CA GLN A 7 -64.15 -30.35 -72.84
C GLN A 7 -63.20 -30.54 -71.66
N LEU A 8 -62.70 -31.76 -71.43
CA LEU A 8 -61.69 -32.03 -70.38
C LEU A 8 -60.30 -31.45 -70.71
N PHE A 9 -59.97 -31.37 -72.00
CA PHE A 9 -58.69 -30.78 -72.44
C PHE A 9 -58.71 -29.24 -72.45
N GLU A 10 -59.85 -28.59 -72.68
CA GLU A 10 -59.97 -27.13 -72.61
C GLU A 10 -59.92 -26.64 -71.18
N GLY A 11 -60.50 -27.37 -70.22
CA GLY A 11 -60.40 -27.01 -68.76
C GLY A 11 -58.99 -27.06 -68.26
N ARG A 12 -58.23 -28.12 -68.63
CA ARG A 12 -56.79 -28.22 -68.20
C ARG A 12 -55.92 -27.13 -68.79
N LYS A 13 -56.14 -26.70 -70.03
CA LYS A 13 -55.40 -25.60 -70.64
C LYS A 13 -55.65 -24.28 -69.90
N LYS A 14 -56.89 -24.01 -69.45
CA LYS A 14 -57.23 -22.83 -68.67
C LYS A 14 -56.50 -22.83 -67.28
N TYR A 15 -56.46 -23.98 -66.62
CA TYR A 15 -55.76 -24.07 -65.33
C TYR A 15 -54.25 -23.96 -65.50
N ILE A 16 -53.66 -24.50 -66.56
CA ILE A 16 -52.25 -24.32 -66.88
C ILE A 16 -51.93 -22.86 -67.19
N LEU A 17 -52.82 -22.18 -67.96
CA LEU A 17 -52.63 -20.75 -68.26
C LEU A 17 -52.75 -19.89 -66.99
N ILE A 18 -53.68 -20.18 -66.05
CA ILE A 18 -53.83 -19.49 -64.76
C ILE A 18 -52.63 -19.77 -63.89
N SER A 19 -52.08 -20.98 -63.84
CA SER A 19 -50.88 -21.29 -63.04
C SER A 19 -49.65 -20.58 -63.57
N ILE A 20 -49.48 -20.45 -64.88
CA ILE A 20 -48.38 -19.65 -65.46
C ILE A 20 -48.54 -18.15 -65.16
N ILE A 21 -49.76 -17.63 -65.21
CA ILE A 21 -50.00 -16.21 -64.82
C ILE A 21 -49.73 -15.99 -63.38
N ILE A 22 -50.11 -16.89 -62.45
CA ILE A 22 -49.81 -16.82 -61.03
C ILE A 22 -48.30 -16.89 -60.82
N LEU A 23 -47.59 -17.78 -61.54
CA LEU A 23 -46.13 -17.92 -61.41
C LEU A 23 -45.41 -16.67 -61.93
N VAL A 24 -45.89 -16.03 -62.97
CA VAL A 24 -45.42 -14.75 -63.52
C VAL A 24 -45.70 -13.63 -62.52
N ILE A 25 -46.90 -13.57 -61.91
CA ILE A 25 -47.23 -12.56 -60.88
C ILE A 25 -46.37 -12.75 -59.65
N ILE A 26 -46.16 -13.98 -59.18
CA ILE A 26 -45.27 -14.28 -58.06
C ILE A 26 -43.82 -13.91 -58.39
N SER A 27 -43.33 -14.23 -59.59
CA SER A 27 -41.98 -13.86 -60.02
C SER A 27 -41.81 -12.34 -60.14
N VAL A 28 -42.82 -11.62 -60.71
CA VAL A 28 -42.81 -10.12 -60.72
C VAL A 28 -42.89 -9.55 -59.33
N PHE A 29 -43.67 -10.13 -58.41
CA PHE A 29 -43.77 -9.71 -57.02
C PHE A 29 -42.43 -9.93 -56.26
N ILE A 30 -41.81 -11.09 -56.50
CA ILE A 30 -40.47 -11.40 -55.93
C ILE A 30 -39.41 -10.44 -56.49
N ILE A 31 -39.39 -10.23 -57.82
CA ILE A 31 -38.45 -9.29 -58.46
C ILE A 31 -38.68 -7.87 -58.01
N ASN A 32 -39.90 -7.43 -57.78
CA ASN A 32 -40.23 -6.08 -57.33
C ASN A 32 -39.88 -5.89 -55.84
N ASN A 33 -40.01 -6.95 -55.04
CA ASN A 33 -39.63 -6.95 -53.63
C ASN A 33 -38.11 -7.02 -53.41
N LEU A 34 -37.40 -7.78 -54.28
CA LEU A 34 -35.94 -7.84 -54.35
C LEU A 34 -35.29 -6.55 -54.89
N ASN A 35 -36.08 -5.71 -55.58
CA ASN A 35 -35.59 -4.46 -56.20
C ASN A 35 -35.84 -3.20 -55.35
N LYS A 36 -36.47 -3.31 -54.15
CA LYS A 36 -36.64 -2.15 -53.27
C LYS A 36 -35.29 -1.72 -52.73
N ALA A 37 -34.94 -0.48 -53.02
CA ALA A 37 -33.77 0.13 -52.39
C ALA A 37 -34.02 0.34 -50.90
N ILE A 38 -33.08 -0.03 -50.07
CA ILE A 38 -33.07 0.20 -48.61
C ILE A 38 -32.62 1.66 -48.38
N ASP A 39 -33.40 2.41 -47.63
CA ASP A 39 -33.02 3.78 -47.25
C ASP A 39 -31.98 3.71 -46.13
N VAL A 40 -30.77 4.23 -46.33
CA VAL A 40 -29.64 4.12 -45.43
C VAL A 40 -29.08 5.50 -45.06
N GLU A 41 -28.58 5.64 -43.86
CA GLU A 41 -27.78 6.79 -43.46
C GLU A 41 -26.37 6.61 -43.94
N VAL A 42 -25.77 7.67 -44.45
CA VAL A 42 -24.47 7.61 -45.12
C VAL A 42 -23.51 8.61 -44.49
N TYR A 43 -22.32 8.13 -44.21
CA TYR A 43 -21.18 8.93 -43.82
C TYR A 43 -20.19 9.03 -44.98
N THR A 44 -19.78 10.25 -45.32
CA THR A 44 -18.72 10.45 -46.32
C THR A 44 -17.39 10.53 -45.57
N VAL A 45 -16.52 9.61 -45.91
CA VAL A 45 -15.20 9.46 -45.29
C VAL A 45 -14.34 10.70 -45.55
N LYS A 46 -13.78 11.27 -44.52
CA LYS A 46 -12.87 12.42 -44.59
C LYS A 46 -11.63 12.12 -43.77
N GLN A 47 -10.55 12.78 -44.12
CA GLN A 47 -9.41 12.87 -43.21
C GLN A 47 -9.72 13.94 -42.15
N GLU A 48 -9.67 13.55 -40.88
CA GLU A 48 -9.96 14.43 -39.76
C GLU A 48 -9.00 14.19 -38.60
N GLU A 49 -8.87 15.17 -37.72
CA GLU A 49 -8.16 14.99 -36.48
C GLU A 49 -9.01 14.09 -35.57
N VAL A 50 -8.47 12.96 -35.19
CA VAL A 50 -9.03 12.09 -34.15
C VAL A 50 -8.19 12.26 -32.89
N ASN A 51 -8.82 12.77 -31.85
CA ASN A 51 -8.23 12.93 -30.54
C ASN A 51 -9.15 12.30 -29.50
N ASP A 52 -8.79 11.13 -29.03
CA ASP A 52 -9.55 10.43 -28.00
C ASP A 52 -8.86 10.61 -26.65
N THR A 53 -9.62 11.06 -25.67
CA THR A 53 -9.13 11.38 -24.34
C THR A 53 -9.95 10.67 -23.29
N TYR A 54 -9.28 10.25 -22.22
CA TYR A 54 -9.90 9.68 -21.04
C TYR A 54 -9.72 10.65 -19.88
N GLU A 55 -10.80 10.95 -19.18
CA GLU A 55 -10.83 11.86 -18.05
C GLU A 55 -11.10 11.07 -16.77
N GLU A 56 -10.31 11.30 -15.73
CA GLU A 56 -10.44 10.66 -14.43
C GLU A 56 -10.18 11.66 -13.30
N ASN A 57 -10.89 11.48 -12.19
CA ASN A 57 -10.63 12.25 -11.00
C ASN A 57 -9.29 11.87 -10.38
N ALA A 58 -8.50 12.86 -10.07
CA ALA A 58 -7.17 12.69 -9.48
C ALA A 58 -6.99 13.59 -8.27
N VAL A 59 -6.04 13.24 -7.42
CA VAL A 59 -5.69 14.00 -6.23
C VAL A 59 -4.27 14.50 -6.34
N ILE A 60 -4.06 15.79 -6.06
CA ILE A 60 -2.72 16.38 -5.97
C ILE A 60 -2.03 15.87 -4.70
N SER A 61 -0.84 15.32 -4.88
CA SER A 61 0.08 14.95 -3.81
C SER A 61 1.35 15.79 -3.93
N LEU A 62 1.69 16.51 -2.88
CA LEU A 62 2.89 17.34 -2.82
C LEU A 62 4.00 16.58 -2.09
N GLY A 63 4.99 16.10 -2.83
CA GLY A 63 6.12 15.41 -2.25
C GLY A 63 5.80 13.99 -1.75
N LYS A 64 6.52 13.59 -0.69
CA LYS A 64 6.29 12.30 0.00
C LYS A 64 5.78 12.54 1.40
N GLU A 65 4.78 11.77 1.80
CA GLU A 65 4.35 11.70 3.18
C GLU A 65 5.29 10.79 3.97
N TYR A 66 5.78 11.30 5.10
CA TYR A 66 6.57 10.54 6.06
C TYR A 66 5.82 10.42 7.36
N HIS A 67 5.52 9.19 7.73
CA HIS A 67 4.83 8.85 8.98
C HIS A 67 5.84 8.75 10.11
N ILE A 68 5.74 9.65 11.08
CA ILE A 68 6.59 9.66 12.26
C ILE A 68 5.96 8.77 13.32
N LEU A 69 6.62 7.66 13.60
CA LEU A 69 6.15 6.66 14.54
C LEU A 69 6.82 6.82 15.90
N SER A 70 6.10 6.49 16.97
CA SER A 70 6.71 6.39 18.30
C SER A 70 7.67 5.20 18.36
N LYS A 71 8.87 5.42 18.90
CA LYS A 71 9.85 4.35 19.17
C LYS A 71 9.72 3.80 20.59
N VAL A 72 9.00 4.51 21.47
CA VAL A 72 8.86 4.19 22.89
C VAL A 72 7.41 4.22 23.34
N ASN A 73 7.13 3.58 24.48
CA ASN A 73 5.84 3.69 25.16
C ASN A 73 5.94 4.78 26.23
N GLY A 74 4.91 5.61 26.37
CA GLY A 74 4.87 6.61 27.44
C GLY A 74 3.74 7.63 27.27
N SER A 75 3.45 8.38 28.33
CA SER A 75 2.48 9.47 28.24
C SER A 75 3.04 10.63 27.42
N ILE A 76 2.20 11.25 26.59
CA ILE A 76 2.55 12.45 25.85
C ILE A 76 2.58 13.62 26.84
N GLU A 77 3.75 14.26 27.00
CA GLU A 77 3.89 15.44 27.85
C GLU A 77 3.52 16.72 27.11
N GLU A 78 3.97 16.84 25.85
CA GLU A 78 3.78 18.05 25.08
C GLU A 78 3.83 17.76 23.58
N VAL A 79 2.96 18.43 22.82
CA VAL A 79 3.02 18.51 21.36
C VAL A 79 3.45 19.92 20.99
N LEU A 80 4.64 20.06 20.43
CA LEU A 80 5.33 21.35 20.23
C LEU A 80 4.99 22.01 18.87
N VAL A 81 4.32 21.28 18.00
CA VAL A 81 4.01 21.72 16.63
C VAL A 81 2.50 21.73 16.38
N ASN A 82 2.09 22.46 15.35
CA ASN A 82 0.72 22.46 14.86
C ASN A 82 0.67 21.94 13.42
N GLU A 83 -0.52 21.46 13.02
CA GLU A 83 -0.76 21.17 11.61
C GLU A 83 -0.52 22.41 10.76
N ASN A 84 -0.06 22.21 9.56
CA ASN A 84 0.38 23.24 8.62
C ASN A 84 1.61 24.06 9.07
N SER A 85 2.34 23.62 10.10
CA SER A 85 3.60 24.26 10.51
C SER A 85 4.78 23.72 9.73
N PRO A 86 5.69 24.58 9.24
CA PRO A 86 6.96 24.15 8.65
C PRO A 86 7.89 23.61 9.74
N VAL A 87 8.57 22.52 9.45
CA VAL A 87 9.57 21.90 10.34
C VAL A 87 10.83 21.57 9.58
N LYS A 88 11.96 21.59 10.28
CA LYS A 88 13.25 21.16 9.76
C LYS A 88 13.67 19.84 10.39
N LYS A 89 14.48 19.08 9.67
CA LYS A 89 15.10 17.88 10.20
C LYS A 89 15.80 18.16 11.54
N GLY A 90 15.44 17.40 12.57
CA GLY A 90 15.96 17.53 13.94
C GLY A 90 15.08 18.36 14.87
N ASP A 91 14.07 19.08 14.36
CA ASP A 91 13.13 19.80 15.21
C ASP A 91 12.34 18.82 16.08
N VAL A 92 12.19 19.13 17.37
CA VAL A 92 11.38 18.32 18.28
C VAL A 92 9.91 18.60 18.04
N LEU A 93 9.17 17.57 17.70
CA LEU A 93 7.74 17.64 17.39
C LEU A 93 6.87 17.35 18.63
N ILE A 94 7.25 16.30 19.36
CA ILE A 94 6.48 15.76 20.47
C ILE A 94 7.45 15.32 21.56
N ARG A 95 7.09 15.57 22.82
CA ARG A 95 7.77 15.03 24.00
C ARG A 95 6.91 13.95 24.64
N ILE A 96 7.50 12.77 24.77
CA ILE A 96 6.96 11.64 25.53
C ILE A 96 7.66 11.65 26.89
N SER A 97 6.94 11.32 27.95
CA SER A 97 7.50 11.32 29.31
C SER A 97 8.64 10.32 29.43
N SER A 98 9.80 10.82 29.75
CA SER A 98 11.01 10.02 30.05
C SER A 98 11.22 9.77 31.56
N ARG A 99 10.28 10.18 32.41
CA ARG A 99 10.43 10.17 33.87
C ARG A 99 10.77 8.79 34.41
N ASP A 100 10.06 7.76 33.98
CA ASP A 100 10.30 6.40 34.45
C ASP A 100 11.65 5.85 33.95
N LEU A 101 12.04 6.19 32.73
CA LEU A 101 13.34 5.82 32.17
C LEU A 101 14.50 6.52 32.91
N LEU A 102 14.33 7.79 33.21
CA LEU A 102 15.31 8.54 34.01
C LEU A 102 15.47 7.94 35.40
N TYR A 103 14.38 7.54 36.06
CA TYR A 103 14.43 6.85 37.36
C TYR A 103 15.16 5.49 37.22
N GLN A 104 14.86 4.70 36.22
CA GLN A 104 15.57 3.44 35.96
C GLN A 104 17.06 3.67 35.67
N LYS A 105 17.41 4.70 34.89
CA LYS A 105 18.80 5.09 34.64
C LYS A 105 19.52 5.42 35.95
N GLN A 106 18.87 6.18 36.82
CA GLN A 106 19.45 6.54 38.15
C GLN A 106 19.69 5.31 39.02
N LEU A 107 18.77 4.32 39.02
CA LEU A 107 18.97 3.06 39.74
C LEU A 107 20.15 2.27 39.17
N ARG A 108 20.28 2.19 37.83
CA ARG A 108 21.42 1.53 37.19
C ARG A 108 22.71 2.24 37.46
N GLN A 109 22.72 3.60 37.47
CA GLN A 109 23.89 4.37 37.82
C GLN A 109 24.35 4.09 39.28
N SER A 110 23.43 4.02 40.23
CA SER A 110 23.73 3.66 41.62
C SER A 110 24.32 2.25 41.74
N SER A 111 23.80 1.29 40.93
CA SER A 111 24.36 -0.07 40.84
C SER A 111 25.77 -0.06 40.28
N LEU A 112 26.02 0.69 39.21
CA LEU A 112 27.33 0.88 38.62
C LEU A 112 28.33 1.45 39.62
N ASP A 113 27.95 2.50 40.32
CA ASP A 113 28.79 3.14 41.38
C ASP A 113 29.13 2.13 42.47
N SER A 114 28.17 1.29 42.89
CA SER A 114 28.40 0.22 43.85
C SER A 114 29.40 -0.82 43.37
N TYR A 115 29.35 -1.20 42.07
CA TYR A 115 30.32 -2.14 41.50
C TYR A 115 31.72 -1.50 41.37
N ILE A 116 31.81 -0.20 41.02
CA ILE A 116 33.06 0.54 40.99
C ILE A 116 33.69 0.58 42.36
N ALA A 117 32.93 0.92 43.42
CA ALA A 117 33.40 0.89 44.79
C ALA A 117 33.88 -0.50 45.22
N LYS A 118 33.14 -1.56 44.89
CA LYS A 118 33.57 -2.96 45.13
C LYS A 118 34.86 -3.31 44.41
N LYS A 119 35.07 -2.80 43.17
CA LYS A 119 36.35 -2.99 42.46
C LYS A 119 37.50 -2.33 43.18
N GLU A 120 37.33 -1.07 43.64
CA GLU A 120 38.34 -0.33 44.41
C GLU A 120 38.66 -1.03 45.72
N GLU A 121 37.62 -1.48 46.45
CA GLU A 121 37.80 -2.27 47.69
C GLU A 121 38.56 -3.57 47.42
N SER A 122 38.25 -4.28 46.35
CA SER A 122 38.94 -5.50 45.94
C SER A 122 40.42 -5.24 45.56
N ASP A 123 40.72 -4.12 44.91
CA ASP A 123 42.10 -3.73 44.57
C ASP A 123 42.91 -3.36 45.83
N ILE A 124 42.28 -2.73 46.83
CA ILE A 124 42.87 -2.46 48.16
C ILE A 124 43.06 -3.79 48.92
N GLY A 125 42.06 -4.70 48.84
CA GLY A 125 42.13 -6.02 49.50
C GLY A 125 43.26 -6.91 48.96
N LYS A 126 43.68 -6.75 47.71
CA LYS A 126 44.87 -7.40 47.14
C LYS A 126 46.15 -6.97 47.91
N LEU A 127 46.25 -5.73 48.30
CA LEU A 127 47.37 -5.21 49.11
C LEU A 127 47.38 -5.79 50.52
N MET A 128 46.22 -6.24 51.05
CA MET A 128 46.07 -6.76 52.42
C MET A 128 45.99 -8.28 52.53
N ALA A 129 46.23 -9.03 51.44
CA ALA A 129 46.27 -10.51 51.39
C ALA A 129 45.04 -11.18 52.02
N THR A 130 43.88 -11.04 51.42
CA THR A 130 42.69 -11.83 51.78
C THR A 130 42.90 -13.31 51.48
N SER A 131 42.78 -14.17 52.48
CA SER A 131 42.91 -15.60 52.28
C SER A 131 41.73 -16.13 51.48
N PRO A 132 41.92 -17.16 50.63
CA PRO A 132 40.81 -17.81 49.91
C PRO A 132 39.66 -18.27 50.83
N MET A 133 39.98 -18.55 52.09
CA MET A 133 39.03 -18.95 53.13
C MET A 133 38.10 -17.79 53.54
N GLU A 134 38.60 -16.57 53.58
CA GLU A 134 37.76 -15.35 53.90
C GLU A 134 36.81 -15.08 52.78
N TYR A 135 37.24 -15.22 51.50
CA TYR A 135 36.38 -15.12 50.34
C TYR A 135 35.23 -16.15 50.37
N ILE A 136 35.52 -17.40 50.61
CA ILE A 136 34.50 -18.47 50.74
C ILE A 136 33.59 -18.20 51.94
N SER A 137 34.08 -17.70 53.05
CA SER A 137 33.28 -17.30 54.22
C SER A 137 32.31 -16.17 53.86
N GLY A 138 32.74 -15.17 53.09
CA GLY A 138 31.88 -14.10 52.58
C GLY A 138 30.77 -14.61 51.64
N LEU A 139 31.08 -15.55 50.73
CA LEU A 139 30.08 -16.19 49.88
C LEU A 139 29.06 -16.99 50.70
N LYS A 140 29.49 -17.66 51.78
CA LYS A 140 28.60 -18.39 52.67
C LYS A 140 27.64 -17.45 53.39
N SER A 141 28.16 -16.32 53.93
CA SER A 141 27.32 -15.28 54.55
C SER A 141 26.28 -14.69 53.57
N SER A 142 26.71 -14.46 52.31
CA SER A 142 25.79 -14.01 51.24
C SER A 142 24.70 -15.03 50.92
N LEU A 143 25.04 -16.33 50.89
CA LEU A 143 24.07 -17.41 50.72
C LEU A 143 23.07 -17.46 51.90
N ASP A 144 23.53 -17.33 53.13
CA ASP A 144 22.69 -17.35 54.32
C ASP A 144 21.69 -16.18 54.31
N THR A 145 22.12 -15.00 53.86
CA THR A 145 21.27 -13.82 53.69
C THR A 145 20.22 -14.03 52.59
N ALA A 146 20.65 -14.54 51.44
CA ALA A 146 19.74 -14.82 50.30
C ALA A 146 18.73 -15.93 50.67
N LYS A 147 19.13 -16.93 51.43
CA LYS A 147 18.27 -17.98 51.96
C LYS A 147 17.19 -17.44 52.86
N ALA A 148 17.55 -16.56 53.79
CA ALA A 148 16.61 -15.93 54.73
C ALA A 148 15.58 -15.08 53.96
N ALA A 149 16.00 -14.35 52.93
CA ALA A 149 15.10 -13.56 52.08
C ALA A 149 14.15 -14.47 51.25
N TYR A 150 14.62 -15.58 50.72
CA TYR A 150 13.83 -16.56 50.02
C TYR A 150 12.76 -17.20 50.95
N GLU A 151 13.13 -17.67 52.15
CA GLU A 151 12.21 -18.26 53.12
C GLU A 151 11.14 -17.26 53.56
N ALA A 152 11.49 -16.01 53.75
CA ALA A 152 10.55 -14.92 54.08
C ALA A 152 9.55 -14.66 52.93
N ALA A 153 10.05 -14.54 51.68
CA ALA A 153 9.23 -14.31 50.53
C ALA A 153 8.32 -15.52 50.20
N GLN A 154 8.81 -16.74 50.43
CA GLN A 154 8.02 -17.99 50.29
C GLN A 154 6.83 -17.99 51.27
N THR A 155 7.10 -17.60 52.52
CA THR A 155 6.08 -17.53 53.57
C THR A 155 5.01 -16.49 53.24
N ASP A 156 5.42 -15.28 52.76
CA ASP A 156 4.50 -14.23 52.36
C ASP A 156 3.64 -14.65 51.15
N TYR A 157 4.25 -15.25 50.14
CA TYR A 157 3.52 -15.71 48.95
C TYR A 157 2.49 -16.81 49.32
N SER A 158 2.91 -17.80 50.14
CA SER A 158 2.00 -18.86 50.59
C SER A 158 0.81 -18.34 51.41
N ALA A 159 1.07 -17.34 52.29
CA ALA A 159 0.01 -16.71 53.07
C ALA A 159 -0.95 -15.91 52.17
N LYS A 160 -0.44 -15.14 51.23
CA LYS A 160 -1.28 -14.38 50.24
C LYS A 160 -2.04 -15.27 49.30
N GLN A 161 -1.51 -16.43 48.93
CA GLN A 161 -2.24 -17.43 48.13
C GLN A 161 -3.45 -17.96 48.89
N ALA A 162 -3.29 -18.32 50.14
CA ALA A 162 -4.41 -18.78 51.00
C ALA A 162 -5.47 -17.68 51.22
N LEU A 163 -5.02 -16.43 51.41
CA LEU A 163 -5.91 -15.27 51.57
C LEU A 163 -6.66 -14.93 50.26
N PHE A 164 -6.04 -15.13 49.12
CA PHE A 164 -6.68 -14.94 47.82
C PHE A 164 -7.75 -15.99 47.54
N GLU A 165 -7.48 -17.25 47.89
CA GLU A 165 -8.48 -18.32 47.84
C GLU A 165 -9.69 -18.02 48.78
N ALA A 166 -9.44 -17.33 49.91
CA ALA A 166 -10.47 -16.82 50.82
C ALA A 166 -11.05 -15.46 50.37
N GLN A 167 -10.73 -14.97 49.18
CA GLN A 167 -11.16 -13.67 48.61
C GLN A 167 -10.81 -12.43 49.49
N SER A 168 -9.76 -12.52 50.27
CA SER A 168 -9.37 -11.49 51.27
C SER A 168 -8.25 -10.55 50.77
N VAL A 169 -7.63 -10.85 49.63
CA VAL A 169 -6.60 -9.98 48.98
C VAL A 169 -6.84 -9.88 47.49
N SER A 170 -6.31 -8.83 46.85
CA SER A 170 -6.45 -8.62 45.42
C SER A 170 -5.51 -9.52 44.60
N LEU A 171 -5.85 -9.76 43.31
CA LEU A 171 -4.96 -10.45 42.38
C LEU A 171 -3.62 -9.74 42.24
N ILE A 172 -3.61 -8.40 42.26
CA ILE A 172 -2.39 -7.59 42.14
C ILE A 172 -1.45 -7.84 43.33
N GLU A 173 -1.99 -7.95 44.56
CA GLU A 173 -1.20 -8.25 45.74
C GLU A 173 -0.62 -9.67 45.70
N LEU A 174 -1.37 -10.65 45.20
CA LEU A 174 -0.89 -12.03 45.01
C LEU A 174 0.24 -12.07 43.97
N GLU A 175 0.05 -11.46 42.80
CA GLU A 175 1.07 -11.43 41.74
C GLU A 175 2.33 -10.65 42.14
N THR A 176 2.18 -9.58 42.92
CA THR A 176 3.33 -8.85 43.48
C THR A 176 4.13 -9.74 44.43
N SER A 177 3.46 -10.45 45.31
CA SER A 177 4.12 -11.37 46.24
C SER A 177 4.78 -12.55 45.51
N ARG A 178 4.15 -13.06 44.46
CA ARG A 178 4.72 -14.08 43.60
C ARG A 178 6.01 -13.61 42.92
N ALA A 179 5.99 -12.40 42.34
CA ALA A 179 7.17 -11.82 41.70
C ALA A 179 8.34 -11.66 42.73
N ASN A 180 8.04 -11.21 43.94
CA ASN A 180 9.03 -11.10 45.01
C ASN A 180 9.60 -12.48 45.39
N PHE A 181 8.75 -13.50 45.49
CA PHE A 181 9.19 -14.88 45.78
C PHE A 181 10.11 -15.42 44.66
N GLU A 182 9.74 -15.28 43.38
CA GLU A 182 10.57 -15.74 42.26
C GLU A 182 11.93 -14.99 42.21
N ASN A 183 11.95 -13.70 42.47
CA ASN A 183 13.16 -12.92 42.57
C ASN A 183 14.07 -13.39 43.72
N ALA A 184 13.50 -13.59 44.90
CA ALA A 184 14.25 -14.08 46.06
C ALA A 184 14.79 -15.49 45.86
N LYS A 185 14.00 -16.37 45.20
CA LYS A 185 14.41 -17.70 44.80
C LYS A 185 15.61 -17.68 43.84
N SER A 186 15.54 -16.88 42.77
CA SER A 186 16.62 -16.72 41.81
C SER A 186 17.91 -16.23 42.47
N ASN A 187 17.80 -15.28 43.42
CA ASN A 187 18.95 -14.77 44.17
C ASN A 187 19.60 -15.85 45.07
N TYR A 188 18.76 -16.65 45.74
CA TYR A 188 19.23 -17.78 46.55
C TYR A 188 19.93 -18.85 45.69
N GLU A 189 19.33 -19.26 44.58
CA GLU A 189 19.91 -20.24 43.66
C GLU A 189 21.25 -19.73 43.08
N THR A 190 21.34 -18.44 42.74
CA THR A 190 22.55 -17.81 42.25
C THR A 190 23.65 -17.78 43.33
N ALA A 191 23.31 -17.43 44.54
CA ALA A 191 24.27 -17.43 45.64
C ALA A 191 24.76 -18.83 46.00
N SER A 192 23.89 -19.82 45.97
CA SER A 192 24.23 -21.23 46.18
C SER A 192 25.19 -21.75 45.10
N LYS A 193 24.88 -21.47 43.83
CA LYS A 193 25.72 -21.86 42.72
C LYS A 193 27.11 -21.24 42.79
N ARG A 194 27.20 -19.96 43.14
CA ARG A 194 28.49 -19.26 43.31
C ARG A 194 29.36 -19.88 44.40
N LEU A 195 28.77 -20.24 45.54
CA LEU A 195 29.51 -20.89 46.60
C LEU A 195 30.01 -22.26 46.18
N ASP A 196 29.20 -23.06 45.53
CA ASP A 196 29.57 -24.41 45.00
C ASP A 196 30.68 -24.33 43.97
N GLU A 197 30.56 -23.44 42.98
CA GLU A 197 31.57 -23.23 41.95
C GLU A 197 32.90 -22.77 42.56
N SER A 198 32.87 -21.84 43.51
CA SER A 198 34.04 -21.34 44.20
C SER A 198 34.72 -22.42 45.06
N ASN A 199 33.93 -23.26 45.72
CA ASN A 199 34.50 -24.41 46.50
C ASN A 199 35.14 -25.44 45.57
N LYS A 200 34.50 -25.78 44.41
CA LYS A 200 35.09 -26.69 43.42
C LYS A 200 36.37 -26.12 42.85
N TYR A 201 36.40 -24.81 42.53
CA TYR A 201 37.55 -24.14 42.01
C TYR A 201 38.72 -24.16 43.01
N LEU A 202 38.44 -23.88 44.30
CA LEU A 202 39.42 -23.99 45.36
C LEU A 202 39.99 -25.39 45.48
N GLN A 203 39.15 -26.43 45.42
CA GLN A 203 39.57 -27.84 45.43
C GLN A 203 40.47 -28.18 44.25
N THR A 204 40.14 -27.71 43.07
CA THR A 204 40.96 -27.94 41.85
C THR A 204 42.33 -27.28 42.00
N LEU A 205 42.39 -26.01 42.44
CA LEU A 205 43.66 -25.32 42.62
C LEU A 205 44.56 -25.98 43.68
N LYS A 206 43.96 -26.49 44.78
CA LYS A 206 44.69 -27.26 45.79
C LYS A 206 45.22 -28.60 45.25
N ALA A 207 44.43 -29.27 44.41
CA ALA A 207 44.86 -30.52 43.77
C ALA A 207 45.97 -30.31 42.73
N GLU A 208 46.07 -29.13 42.13
CA GLU A 208 47.14 -28.70 41.24
C GLU A 208 48.45 -28.39 42.00
N GLY A 209 48.46 -28.41 43.34
CA GLY A 209 49.63 -28.18 44.18
C GLY A 209 50.05 -26.70 44.27
N LEU A 210 49.16 -25.76 43.98
CA LEU A 210 49.40 -24.32 44.06
C LEU A 210 49.60 -23.85 45.50
N SER A 211 50.48 -22.87 45.72
CA SER A 211 50.66 -22.25 47.02
C SER A 211 49.47 -21.41 47.42
N GLU A 212 49.22 -21.15 48.70
CA GLU A 212 48.12 -20.28 49.18
C GLU A 212 48.18 -18.89 48.54
N LYS A 213 49.35 -18.35 48.27
CA LYS A 213 49.56 -17.08 47.60
C LYS A 213 49.04 -17.15 46.14
N ASP A 214 49.40 -18.16 45.39
CA ASP A 214 48.97 -18.32 43.98
C ASP A 214 47.47 -18.57 43.89
N ILE A 215 46.87 -19.27 44.85
CA ILE A 215 45.45 -19.48 44.99
C ILE A 215 44.74 -18.14 45.28
N SER A 216 45.25 -17.35 46.20
CA SER A 216 44.69 -16.02 46.49
C SER A 216 44.72 -15.11 45.27
N GLU A 217 45.80 -15.11 44.51
CA GLU A 217 45.94 -14.31 43.29
C GLU A 217 44.94 -14.74 42.22
N LYS A 218 44.74 -16.01 42.00
CA LYS A 218 43.75 -16.54 41.07
C LYS A 218 42.30 -16.22 41.50
N PHE A 219 41.97 -16.30 42.74
CA PHE A 219 40.65 -15.86 43.28
C PHE A 219 40.43 -14.37 43.09
N TYR A 220 41.45 -13.57 43.36
CA TYR A 220 41.39 -12.13 43.13
C TYR A 220 41.10 -11.82 41.64
N GLU A 221 41.89 -12.40 40.73
CA GLU A 221 41.72 -12.19 39.30
C GLU A 221 40.33 -12.69 38.78
N SER A 222 39.83 -13.81 39.34
CA SER A 222 38.46 -14.29 39.04
C SER A 222 37.38 -13.32 39.54
N THR A 223 37.51 -12.82 40.79
CA THR A 223 36.56 -11.84 41.37
C THR A 223 36.60 -10.53 40.62
N LYS A 224 37.80 -10.05 40.29
CA LYS A 224 37.99 -8.84 39.49
C LYS A 224 37.30 -8.93 38.14
N LYS A 225 37.49 -10.04 37.42
CA LYS A 225 36.78 -10.29 36.14
C LYS A 225 35.26 -10.25 36.29
N GLN A 226 34.71 -10.83 37.35
CA GLN A 226 33.26 -10.82 37.59
C GLN A 226 32.74 -9.39 37.85
N ILE A 227 33.47 -8.61 38.63
CA ILE A 227 33.12 -7.20 38.91
C ILE A 227 33.23 -6.36 37.63
N GLU A 228 34.30 -6.53 36.86
CA GLU A 228 34.46 -5.83 35.56
C GLU A 228 33.34 -6.18 34.56
N ALA A 229 32.95 -7.45 34.48
CA ALA A 229 31.83 -7.87 33.67
C ALA A 229 30.48 -7.25 34.14
N ALA A 230 30.28 -7.14 35.46
CA ALA A 230 29.10 -6.48 36.02
C ALA A 230 29.10 -4.97 35.73
N ILE A 231 30.23 -4.29 35.84
CA ILE A 231 30.40 -2.87 35.47
C ILE A 231 30.05 -2.67 33.99
N GLU A 232 30.55 -3.53 33.08
CA GLU A 232 30.28 -3.39 31.67
C GLU A 232 28.80 -3.68 31.34
N SER A 233 28.18 -4.63 32.03
CA SER A 233 26.74 -4.92 31.90
C SER A 233 25.90 -3.71 32.33
N GLU A 234 26.22 -3.06 33.47
CA GLU A 234 25.46 -1.88 33.89
C GLU A 234 25.67 -0.69 32.95
N LYS A 235 26.90 -0.47 32.46
CA LYS A 235 27.15 0.55 31.41
C LYS A 235 26.33 0.34 30.16
N THR A 236 26.26 -0.90 29.70
CA THR A 236 25.45 -1.25 28.53
C THR A 236 23.97 -0.99 28.78
N ALA A 237 23.46 -1.36 29.96
CA ALA A 237 22.06 -1.08 30.34
C ALA A 237 21.77 0.43 30.45
N ILE A 238 22.72 1.22 30.98
CA ILE A 238 22.62 2.69 31.05
C ILE A 238 22.56 3.26 29.62
N ALA A 239 23.45 2.85 28.72
CA ALA A 239 23.48 3.31 27.33
C ALA A 239 22.16 3.00 26.61
N GLN A 240 21.59 1.81 26.83
CA GLN A 240 20.28 1.45 26.28
C GLN A 240 19.16 2.37 26.79
N LEU A 241 19.15 2.69 28.08
CA LEU A 241 18.19 3.63 28.66
C LEU A 241 18.38 5.05 28.12
N GLU A 242 19.62 5.49 27.88
CA GLU A 242 19.93 6.78 27.26
C GLU A 242 19.33 6.88 25.86
N HIS A 243 19.48 5.86 25.01
CA HIS A 243 18.84 5.82 23.70
C HIS A 243 17.31 5.86 23.81
N GLN A 244 16.71 5.15 24.74
CA GLN A 244 15.25 5.21 24.96
C GLN A 244 14.80 6.60 25.43
N ILE A 245 15.60 7.28 26.25
CA ILE A 245 15.33 8.65 26.70
C ILE A 245 15.44 9.63 25.53
N GLU A 246 16.42 9.47 24.65
CA GLU A 246 16.53 10.27 23.42
C GLU A 246 15.32 10.04 22.50
N ASP A 247 14.85 8.81 22.38
CA ASP A 247 13.66 8.46 21.58
C ASP A 247 12.35 9.01 22.16
N CYS A 248 12.34 9.48 23.42
CA CYS A 248 11.21 10.23 24.01
C CYS A 248 11.06 11.63 23.39
N GLU A 249 12.11 12.19 22.81
CA GLU A 249 12.03 13.38 21.96
C GLU A 249 11.78 12.96 20.51
N VAL A 250 10.52 12.95 20.11
CA VAL A 250 10.14 12.64 18.72
C VAL A 250 10.53 13.79 17.83
N LYS A 251 11.49 13.58 16.93
CA LYS A 251 12.06 14.60 16.05
C LYS A 251 11.65 14.41 14.61
N ALA A 252 11.59 15.52 13.86
CA ALA A 252 11.41 15.48 12.43
C ALA A 252 12.60 14.79 11.74
N GLU A 253 12.36 13.81 10.92
CA GLU A 253 13.40 13.11 10.16
C GLU A 253 13.72 13.81 8.84
N TYR A 254 12.81 14.67 8.37
CA TYR A 254 12.90 15.41 7.11
C TYR A 254 12.40 16.84 7.28
N ASP A 255 12.86 17.72 6.39
CA ASP A 255 12.30 19.06 6.23
C ASP A 255 10.92 18.95 5.55
N GLY A 256 9.92 19.68 6.01
CA GLY A 256 8.60 19.63 5.43
C GLY A 256 7.55 20.44 6.17
N ILE A 257 6.30 20.11 5.93
CA ILE A 257 5.13 20.71 6.59
C ILE A 257 4.38 19.60 7.30
N ILE A 258 3.97 19.85 8.53
CA ILE A 258 3.14 18.91 9.28
C ILE A 258 1.74 18.84 8.67
N SER A 259 1.34 17.68 8.13
CA SER A 259 0.01 17.48 7.57
C SER A 259 -1.00 17.00 8.61
N LYS A 260 -0.59 16.13 9.52
CA LYS A 260 -1.44 15.57 10.59
C LYS A 260 -0.65 15.36 11.87
N ILE A 261 -1.34 15.46 13.01
CA ILE A 261 -0.77 15.18 14.34
C ILE A 261 -1.74 14.30 15.14
N PRO A 262 -1.83 12.97 14.86
CA PRO A 262 -2.66 12.06 15.67
C PRO A 262 -2.32 12.08 17.16
N ALA A 263 -1.10 12.44 17.50
CA ALA A 263 -0.65 12.57 18.88
C ALA A 263 -1.43 13.57 19.74
N LYS A 264 -2.16 14.52 19.13
CA LYS A 264 -3.03 15.46 19.85
C LYS A 264 -4.26 14.82 20.46
N ASP A 265 -4.73 13.72 19.86
CA ASP A 265 -5.97 13.04 20.24
C ASP A 265 -5.74 11.88 21.21
N ILE A 266 -4.50 11.62 21.57
CA ILE A 266 -4.11 10.53 22.47
C ILE A 266 -3.31 11.06 23.67
N SER A 267 -3.47 10.42 24.80
CA SER A 267 -2.71 10.75 26.03
C SER A 267 -1.47 9.88 26.21
N MET A 268 -1.39 8.74 25.51
CA MET A 268 -0.30 7.77 25.64
C MET A 268 0.14 7.30 24.26
N ALA A 269 1.43 7.35 24.00
CA ALA A 269 2.07 6.79 22.82
C ALA A 269 2.46 5.33 23.06
N VAL A 270 2.30 4.50 22.01
CA VAL A 270 2.75 3.11 21.98
C VAL A 270 3.78 2.96 20.87
N ALA A 271 4.83 2.19 21.09
CA ALA A 271 5.86 1.94 20.08
C ALA A 271 5.23 1.41 18.77
N GLY A 272 5.58 2.03 17.64
CA GLY A 272 5.00 1.77 16.31
C GLY A 272 3.73 2.56 16.01
N GLN A 273 3.19 3.34 16.94
CA GLN A 273 2.01 4.18 16.71
C GLN A 273 2.41 5.46 15.97
N GLU A 274 1.59 5.86 15.00
CA GLU A 274 1.75 7.11 14.27
C GLU A 274 1.46 8.31 15.17
N LEU A 275 2.39 9.25 15.21
CA LEU A 275 2.32 10.45 16.04
C LEU A 275 2.18 11.74 15.22
N ALA A 276 2.82 11.80 14.05
CA ALA A 276 2.75 12.93 13.14
C ALA A 276 2.99 12.46 11.71
N VAL A 277 2.51 13.23 10.73
CA VAL A 277 2.81 13.05 9.32
C VAL A 277 3.45 14.32 8.79
N ILE A 278 4.59 14.18 8.11
CA ILE A 278 5.32 15.28 7.49
C ILE A 278 5.20 15.13 5.97
N ASP A 279 4.69 16.16 5.32
CA ASP A 279 4.73 16.30 3.87
C ASP A 279 6.02 17.02 3.47
N THR A 280 6.88 16.35 2.73
CA THR A 280 8.07 16.98 2.18
C THR A 280 7.71 17.66 0.87
N ASN A 281 7.68 18.98 0.86
CA ASN A 281 7.46 19.74 -0.36
C ASN A 281 8.75 19.79 -1.19
N ASN A 282 8.88 18.84 -2.11
CA ASN A 282 10.01 18.81 -3.04
C ASN A 282 9.76 19.68 -4.29
N ASN A 283 8.77 20.58 -4.28
CA ASN A 283 8.29 21.31 -5.45
C ASN A 283 7.85 20.42 -6.62
N GLU A 284 7.66 19.13 -6.38
CA GLU A 284 7.16 18.18 -7.35
C GLU A 284 5.67 17.94 -7.10
N TYR A 285 4.84 18.48 -7.98
CA TYR A 285 3.41 18.25 -7.94
C TYR A 285 3.11 16.90 -8.59
N ARG A 286 2.76 15.94 -7.77
CA ARG A 286 2.34 14.62 -8.19
C ARG A 286 0.81 14.57 -8.24
N LEU A 287 0.31 13.80 -9.16
CA LEU A 287 -1.10 13.59 -9.35
C LEU A 287 -1.35 12.09 -9.28
N GLU A 288 -2.17 11.68 -8.33
CA GLU A 288 -2.52 10.27 -8.14
C GLU A 288 -3.97 10.02 -8.54
N CYS A 289 -4.21 9.04 -9.38
CA CYS A 289 -5.54 8.57 -9.76
C CYS A 289 -5.58 7.06 -9.92
N SER A 290 -6.80 6.52 -9.95
CA SER A 290 -7.07 5.12 -10.28
C SER A 290 -7.82 5.07 -11.61
N VAL A 291 -7.23 4.49 -12.64
CA VAL A 291 -7.81 4.39 -13.98
C VAL A 291 -8.37 3.00 -14.25
N LEU A 292 -9.38 2.89 -15.10
CA LEU A 292 -9.98 1.61 -15.49
C LEU A 292 -8.97 0.72 -16.20
N THR A 293 -9.07 -0.60 -16.00
CA THR A 293 -8.13 -1.58 -16.57
C THR A 293 -8.16 -1.65 -18.08
N ASP A 294 -9.27 -1.32 -18.73
CA ASP A 294 -9.42 -1.31 -20.19
C ASP A 294 -8.72 -0.11 -20.86
N VAL A 295 -8.40 0.93 -20.06
CA VAL A 295 -7.68 2.12 -20.52
C VAL A 295 -6.15 1.93 -20.47
N ILE A 296 -5.66 1.09 -19.56
CA ILE A 296 -4.22 0.88 -19.33
C ILE A 296 -3.42 0.49 -20.57
N PRO A 297 -3.93 -0.37 -21.50
CA PRO A 297 -3.17 -0.73 -22.70
C PRO A 297 -2.81 0.45 -23.61
N TYR A 298 -3.46 1.58 -23.45
CA TYR A 298 -3.24 2.80 -24.25
C TYR A 298 -2.37 3.84 -23.54
N LEU A 299 -1.99 3.60 -22.29
CA LEU A 299 -1.20 4.53 -21.48
C LEU A 299 0.20 3.98 -21.20
N HIS A 300 1.22 4.83 -21.36
CA HIS A 300 2.61 4.47 -21.13
C HIS A 300 3.29 5.48 -20.21
N VAL A 301 4.27 5.02 -19.46
CA VAL A 301 5.15 5.91 -18.69
C VAL A 301 5.85 6.87 -19.63
N GLY A 302 5.75 8.17 -19.34
CA GLY A 302 6.27 9.25 -20.18
C GLY A 302 5.23 9.92 -21.08
N ASP A 303 4.03 9.33 -21.22
CA ASP A 303 2.94 9.95 -21.99
C ASP A 303 2.52 11.29 -21.36
N ARG A 304 2.21 12.26 -22.23
CA ARG A 304 1.73 13.57 -21.80
C ARG A 304 0.27 13.49 -21.36
N MET A 305 -0.04 14.22 -20.31
CA MET A 305 -1.39 14.39 -19.80
C MET A 305 -1.65 15.84 -19.42
N LYS A 306 -2.89 16.19 -19.18
CA LYS A 306 -3.30 17.49 -18.65
C LYS A 306 -4.05 17.30 -17.35
N ALA A 307 -3.81 18.20 -16.40
CA ALA A 307 -4.63 18.32 -15.20
C ALA A 307 -5.47 19.59 -15.31
N GLU A 308 -6.79 19.46 -15.22
CA GLU A 308 -7.70 20.61 -15.19
C GLU A 308 -8.21 20.85 -13.77
N PHE A 309 -8.08 22.09 -13.30
CA PHE A 309 -8.55 22.53 -12.00
C PHE A 309 -9.66 23.56 -12.15
N ASN A 310 -10.85 23.21 -11.69
CA ASN A 310 -12.04 24.05 -11.79
C ASN A 310 -12.20 24.94 -10.55
N LEU A 311 -11.84 26.21 -10.65
CA LEU A 311 -12.00 27.24 -9.63
C LEU A 311 -13.22 28.10 -9.96
N ARG A 312 -14.40 27.80 -9.41
CA ARG A 312 -15.61 28.66 -9.48
C ARG A 312 -15.73 29.54 -10.75
N GLY A 313 -15.62 28.91 -11.95
CA GLY A 313 -15.75 29.60 -13.24
C GLY A 313 -14.43 29.94 -13.94
N VAL A 314 -13.28 29.63 -13.35
CA VAL A 314 -11.97 29.71 -14.00
C VAL A 314 -11.39 28.32 -14.10
N LYS A 315 -11.20 27.80 -15.31
CA LYS A 315 -10.45 26.58 -15.55
C LYS A 315 -8.97 26.91 -15.67
N LYS A 316 -8.14 26.28 -14.85
CA LYS A 316 -6.69 26.27 -15.02
C LYS A 316 -6.25 24.87 -15.47
N SER A 317 -5.41 24.84 -16.49
CA SER A 317 -4.84 23.62 -17.02
C SER A 317 -3.34 23.57 -16.79
N PHE A 318 -2.83 22.45 -16.34
CA PHE A 318 -1.41 22.19 -16.13
C PHE A 318 -1.03 21.00 -16.99
N ASP A 319 0.08 21.11 -17.70
CA ASP A 319 0.65 20.00 -18.44
C ASP A 319 1.46 19.10 -17.50
N GLY A 320 1.48 17.82 -17.79
CA GLY A 320 2.22 16.83 -17.02
C GLY A 320 2.55 15.59 -17.83
N LYS A 321 3.17 14.63 -17.19
CA LYS A 321 3.50 13.34 -17.78
C LYS A 321 3.29 12.21 -16.79
N ILE A 322 2.90 11.06 -17.29
CA ILE A 322 2.79 9.83 -16.52
C ILE A 322 4.18 9.42 -16.04
N SER A 323 4.37 9.31 -14.74
CA SER A 323 5.63 8.89 -14.11
C SER A 323 5.64 7.43 -13.73
N GLU A 324 4.48 6.87 -13.36
CA GLU A 324 4.37 5.49 -12.88
C GLU A 324 2.98 4.93 -13.18
N ILE A 325 2.92 3.69 -13.60
CA ILE A 325 1.70 2.88 -13.72
C ILE A 325 1.93 1.62 -12.91
N TYR A 326 1.03 1.30 -11.99
CA TYR A 326 1.19 0.14 -11.12
C TYR A 326 0.82 -1.14 -11.87
N ASP A 327 1.52 -2.24 -11.58
CA ASP A 327 1.36 -3.53 -12.27
C ASP A 327 0.17 -4.36 -11.76
N PHE A 328 -0.60 -3.85 -10.81
CA PHE A 328 -1.74 -4.57 -10.23
C PHE A 328 -2.98 -3.70 -10.18
N ALA A 329 -4.13 -4.35 -10.39
CA ALA A 329 -5.43 -3.73 -10.25
C ALA A 329 -6.02 -3.98 -8.86
N THR A 330 -6.74 -3.00 -8.36
CA THR A 330 -7.54 -3.07 -7.13
C THR A 330 -9.02 -3.00 -7.49
N GLU A 331 -9.84 -3.72 -6.72
CA GLU A 331 -11.29 -3.62 -6.85
C GLU A 331 -11.78 -2.39 -6.09
N GLU A 332 -12.38 -1.46 -6.80
CA GLU A 332 -12.94 -0.22 -6.26
C GLU A 332 -14.42 -0.11 -6.60
N LYS A 333 -15.18 0.63 -5.79
CA LYS A 333 -16.59 0.90 -6.08
C LYS A 333 -16.71 2.19 -6.89
N SER A 334 -17.37 2.09 -8.04
CA SER A 334 -17.75 3.27 -8.81
C SER A 334 -18.75 4.15 -8.04
N PRO A 335 -18.96 5.41 -8.43
CA PRO A 335 -19.97 6.28 -7.85
C PRO A 335 -21.41 5.70 -7.90
N LEU A 336 -21.65 4.75 -8.80
CA LEU A 336 -22.93 4.02 -8.92
C LEU A 336 -22.97 2.75 -8.05
N GLY A 337 -21.91 2.44 -7.29
CA GLY A 337 -21.82 1.29 -6.39
C GLY A 337 -21.46 -0.02 -7.10
N LEU A 338 -21.07 0.00 -8.38
CA LEU A 338 -20.60 -1.16 -9.12
C LEU A 338 -19.11 -1.43 -8.79
N ASN A 339 -18.74 -2.70 -8.74
CA ASN A 339 -17.35 -3.07 -8.59
C ASN A 339 -16.62 -2.89 -9.92
N GLU A 340 -15.53 -2.15 -9.91
CA GLU A 340 -14.67 -1.89 -11.06
C GLU A 340 -13.23 -2.26 -10.68
N TYR A 341 -12.47 -2.78 -11.65
CA TYR A 341 -11.05 -3.02 -11.47
C TYR A 341 -10.26 -1.82 -12.00
N ARG A 342 -9.47 -1.21 -11.12
CA ARG A 342 -8.73 0.00 -11.42
C ARG A 342 -7.25 -0.17 -11.11
N VAL A 343 -6.40 0.51 -11.87
CA VAL A 343 -4.95 0.53 -11.69
C VAL A 343 -4.54 1.91 -11.23
N LYS A 344 -3.74 1.96 -10.16
CA LYS A 344 -3.16 3.22 -9.69
C LYS A 344 -2.15 3.75 -10.69
N LEU A 345 -2.25 5.04 -10.99
CA LEU A 345 -1.38 5.78 -11.87
C LEU A 345 -0.90 7.05 -11.17
N VAL A 346 0.37 7.39 -11.36
CA VAL A 346 0.96 8.62 -10.85
C VAL A 346 1.50 9.42 -12.03
N ALA A 347 1.15 10.70 -12.08
CA ALA A 347 1.72 11.65 -13.02
C ALA A 347 2.46 12.78 -12.28
N VAL A 348 3.38 13.43 -12.95
CA VAL A 348 4.10 14.61 -12.46
C VAL A 348 3.72 15.79 -13.32
N LEU A 349 3.32 16.90 -12.69
CA LEU A 349 2.93 18.12 -13.38
C LEU A 349 4.17 18.98 -13.69
N ASP A 350 4.22 19.52 -14.89
CA ASP A 350 5.27 20.44 -15.31
C ASP A 350 4.96 21.85 -14.79
N ASN A 351 5.95 22.53 -14.17
CA ASN A 351 5.87 23.94 -13.77
C ASN A 351 4.62 24.34 -12.96
N ALA A 352 4.11 23.45 -12.12
CA ALA A 352 2.94 23.70 -11.29
C ALA A 352 3.23 24.65 -10.09
N GLY A 353 4.24 25.51 -10.16
CA GLY A 353 4.67 26.44 -9.11
C GLY A 353 3.65 27.53 -8.70
N ASP A 354 2.37 27.34 -9.00
CA ASP A 354 1.29 28.22 -8.56
C ASP A 354 0.84 27.84 -7.14
N ASP A 355 0.79 28.81 -6.22
CA ASP A 355 0.25 28.66 -4.84
C ASP A 355 -1.19 28.15 -4.76
N ILE A 356 -1.82 27.90 -5.90
CA ILE A 356 -3.22 27.47 -6.04
C ILE A 356 -3.40 25.98 -5.76
N LEU A 357 -2.42 25.16 -6.17
CA LEU A 357 -2.47 23.71 -5.95
C LEU A 357 -1.98 23.37 -4.55
N LYS A 358 -2.81 22.71 -3.77
CA LYS A 358 -2.47 22.23 -2.43
C LYS A 358 -2.60 20.71 -2.35
N ASN A 359 -1.87 20.12 -1.44
CA ASN A 359 -1.98 18.70 -1.15
C ASN A 359 -3.44 18.31 -0.85
N GLY A 360 -3.90 17.20 -1.43
CA GLY A 360 -5.26 16.70 -1.27
C GLY A 360 -6.30 17.38 -2.15
N TYR A 361 -5.94 18.34 -3.03
CA TYR A 361 -6.90 18.93 -3.96
C TYR A 361 -7.26 17.96 -5.08
N GLY A 362 -8.56 17.87 -5.37
CA GLY A 362 -9.09 17.13 -6.52
C GLY A 362 -8.91 17.92 -7.81
N VAL A 363 -8.48 17.25 -8.86
CA VAL A 363 -8.34 17.77 -10.21
C VAL A 363 -8.82 16.71 -11.21
N ASP A 364 -9.18 17.14 -12.41
CA ASP A 364 -9.53 16.25 -13.50
C ASP A 364 -8.26 15.93 -14.30
N ALA A 365 -7.84 14.66 -14.31
CA ALA A 365 -6.71 14.17 -15.10
C ALA A 365 -7.21 13.74 -16.48
N ILE A 366 -6.64 14.35 -17.52
CA ILE A 366 -7.01 14.09 -18.92
C ILE A 366 -5.83 13.42 -19.62
N PHE A 367 -6.02 12.18 -19.99
CA PHE A 367 -5.06 11.35 -20.71
C PHE A 367 -5.43 11.27 -22.18
N THR A 368 -4.44 11.36 -23.06
CA THR A 368 -4.66 11.15 -24.51
C THR A 368 -4.44 9.67 -24.80
N LEU A 369 -5.53 8.98 -25.18
CA LEU A 369 -5.48 7.56 -25.52
C LEU A 369 -5.04 7.34 -26.96
N TYR A 370 -5.46 8.23 -27.86
CA TYR A 370 -5.12 8.21 -29.27
C TYR A 370 -5.14 9.61 -29.85
N LYS A 371 -4.13 9.94 -30.65
CA LYS A 371 -4.09 11.18 -31.42
C LYS A 371 -3.54 10.94 -32.82
N ASN A 372 -4.29 11.37 -33.82
CA ASN A 372 -3.83 11.39 -35.21
C ASN A 372 -4.50 12.56 -35.92
N ASP A 373 -3.66 13.46 -36.47
CA ASP A 373 -4.14 14.72 -37.08
C ASP A 373 -4.75 14.50 -38.49
N ASN A 374 -4.51 13.33 -39.13
CA ASN A 374 -4.99 13.00 -40.47
C ASN A 374 -5.48 11.53 -40.54
N ALA A 375 -6.42 11.18 -39.72
CA ALA A 375 -6.98 9.84 -39.67
C ALA A 375 -8.18 9.71 -40.61
N ILE A 376 -8.28 8.56 -41.24
CA ILE A 376 -9.54 8.11 -41.89
C ILE A 376 -10.37 7.48 -40.80
N ALA A 377 -11.41 8.18 -40.34
CA ALA A 377 -12.30 7.70 -39.30
C ALA A 377 -13.73 7.55 -39.80
N VAL A 378 -14.41 6.58 -39.25
CA VAL A 378 -15.84 6.34 -39.52
C VAL A 378 -16.61 6.18 -38.19
N PRO A 379 -17.90 6.54 -38.13
CA PRO A 379 -18.72 6.27 -36.95
C PRO A 379 -18.65 4.79 -36.56
N ILE A 380 -18.61 4.47 -35.28
CA ILE A 380 -18.46 3.10 -34.78
C ILE A 380 -19.57 2.16 -35.32
N GLY A 381 -20.82 2.68 -35.47
CA GLY A 381 -21.94 1.96 -36.03
C GLY A 381 -21.80 1.62 -37.51
N SER A 382 -20.81 2.16 -38.23
CA SER A 382 -20.53 1.80 -39.62
C SER A 382 -19.73 0.50 -39.78
N VAL A 383 -19.11 0.05 -38.68
CA VAL A 383 -18.26 -1.15 -38.66
C VAL A 383 -19.01 -2.33 -38.04
N PHE A 384 -18.93 -3.47 -38.67
CA PHE A 384 -19.43 -4.73 -38.15
C PHE A 384 -18.41 -5.85 -38.32
N THR A 385 -18.45 -6.82 -37.42
CA THR A 385 -17.50 -7.94 -37.41
C THR A 385 -18.21 -9.22 -37.84
N GLU A 386 -17.63 -9.95 -38.81
CA GLU A 386 -18.10 -11.24 -39.26
C GLU A 386 -16.89 -12.15 -39.48
N ASP A 387 -16.94 -13.39 -38.98
CA ASP A 387 -15.85 -14.36 -39.07
C ASP A 387 -14.48 -13.80 -38.57
N GLU A 388 -14.49 -13.06 -37.45
CA GLU A 388 -13.33 -12.41 -36.85
C GLU A 388 -12.65 -11.31 -37.69
N LEU A 389 -13.31 -10.86 -38.77
CA LEU A 389 -12.84 -9.78 -39.62
C LEU A 389 -13.79 -8.59 -39.55
N ASP A 390 -13.25 -7.39 -39.60
CA ASP A 390 -14.02 -6.15 -39.57
C ASP A 390 -14.36 -5.72 -41.02
N TYR A 391 -15.59 -5.28 -41.18
CA TYR A 391 -16.14 -4.84 -42.47
C TYR A 391 -16.91 -3.55 -42.32
N VAL A 392 -17.02 -2.82 -43.45
CA VAL A 392 -17.98 -1.73 -43.63
C VAL A 392 -18.77 -1.97 -44.90
N PHE A 393 -20.00 -1.42 -45.00
CA PHE A 393 -20.70 -1.34 -46.27
C PHE A 393 -20.37 -0.03 -46.96
N LYS A 394 -19.58 -0.10 -48.03
CA LYS A 394 -19.28 1.03 -48.93
C LYS A 394 -20.36 1.13 -50.00
N ILE A 395 -20.76 2.34 -50.39
CA ILE A 395 -21.72 2.54 -51.47
C ILE A 395 -20.97 2.66 -52.81
N GLU A 396 -21.14 1.69 -53.68
CA GLU A 396 -20.67 1.73 -55.07
C GLU A 396 -21.88 1.50 -56.01
N ASP A 397 -22.06 2.33 -57.02
CA ASP A 397 -23.15 2.24 -58.01
C ASP A 397 -24.56 2.05 -57.39
N LYS A 398 -24.84 2.78 -56.28
CA LYS A 398 -26.11 2.69 -55.52
C LYS A 398 -26.35 1.29 -54.89
N LYS A 399 -25.31 0.53 -54.67
CA LYS A 399 -25.33 -0.75 -53.97
C LYS A 399 -24.42 -0.74 -52.78
N ALA A 400 -24.80 -1.45 -51.73
CA ALA A 400 -23.93 -1.71 -50.58
C ALA A 400 -22.92 -2.79 -51.01
N LYS A 401 -21.64 -2.48 -50.84
CA LYS A 401 -20.52 -3.40 -51.09
C LYS A 401 -19.83 -3.68 -49.79
N LYS A 402 -19.85 -4.92 -49.35
CA LYS A 402 -19.12 -5.38 -48.18
C LYS A 402 -17.62 -5.26 -48.43
N THR A 403 -16.95 -4.40 -47.70
CA THR A 403 -15.53 -4.07 -47.84
C THR A 403 -14.80 -4.42 -46.58
N PRO A 404 -13.76 -5.28 -46.61
CA PRO A 404 -12.94 -5.54 -45.43
C PRO A 404 -12.11 -4.31 -45.07
N VAL A 405 -11.96 -4.05 -43.78
CA VAL A 405 -11.19 -2.93 -43.26
C VAL A 405 -10.27 -3.38 -42.13
N SER A 406 -9.12 -2.71 -42.02
CA SER A 406 -8.23 -2.86 -40.89
C SER A 406 -8.39 -1.66 -39.95
N ILE A 407 -8.70 -1.92 -38.69
CA ILE A 407 -8.89 -0.88 -37.67
C ILE A 407 -7.60 -0.71 -36.90
N SER A 408 -7.08 0.50 -36.87
CA SER A 408 -5.90 0.84 -36.06
C SER A 408 -6.25 1.32 -34.64
N TYR A 409 -7.44 1.93 -34.51
CA TYR A 409 -7.95 2.40 -33.21
C TYR A 409 -9.48 2.39 -33.20
N LYS A 410 -10.06 2.08 -32.06
CA LYS A 410 -11.53 2.02 -31.88
C LYS A 410 -11.89 2.74 -30.57
N SER A 411 -12.65 3.81 -30.70
CA SER A 411 -13.25 4.52 -29.55
C SER A 411 -14.71 4.13 -29.37
N SER A 412 -15.36 4.71 -28.37
CA SER A 412 -16.80 4.55 -28.16
C SER A 412 -17.67 5.15 -29.28
N THR A 413 -17.14 6.06 -30.09
CA THR A 413 -17.89 6.81 -31.11
C THR A 413 -17.40 6.56 -32.53
N GLN A 414 -16.12 6.28 -32.70
CA GLN A 414 -15.46 6.20 -34.02
C GLN A 414 -14.49 5.03 -34.10
N ALA A 415 -14.27 4.54 -35.33
CA ALA A 415 -13.22 3.59 -35.68
C ALA A 415 -12.25 4.25 -36.67
N VAL A 416 -10.95 4.22 -36.35
CA VAL A 416 -9.89 4.70 -37.26
C VAL A 416 -9.44 3.56 -38.15
N ILE A 417 -9.59 3.76 -39.44
CA ILE A 417 -9.30 2.76 -40.46
C ILE A 417 -7.91 2.98 -41.01
N SER A 418 -7.06 1.96 -40.95
CA SER A 418 -5.71 1.99 -41.52
C SER A 418 -5.70 1.51 -43.00
N GLU A 419 -6.59 0.58 -43.35
CA GLU A 419 -6.69 0.00 -44.71
C GLU A 419 -8.14 -0.31 -45.06
N GLY A 420 -8.47 -0.21 -46.34
CA GLY A 420 -9.81 -0.60 -46.91
C GLY A 420 -10.67 0.58 -47.30
N LEU A 421 -10.44 1.79 -46.80
CA LEU A 421 -11.18 3.00 -47.17
C LEU A 421 -10.25 4.09 -47.68
N LYS A 422 -10.84 5.01 -48.45
CA LYS A 422 -10.20 6.22 -48.98
C LYS A 422 -11.07 7.44 -48.67
N GLU A 423 -10.48 8.60 -48.72
CA GLU A 423 -11.21 9.87 -48.69
C GLU A 423 -12.28 9.92 -49.76
N ASP A 424 -13.43 10.53 -49.47
CA ASP A 424 -14.63 10.62 -50.28
C ASP A 424 -15.41 9.29 -50.46
N ASP A 425 -14.96 8.19 -49.88
CA ASP A 425 -15.76 6.96 -49.87
C ASP A 425 -17.04 7.19 -49.03
N LYS A 426 -18.13 6.59 -49.47
CA LYS A 426 -19.41 6.64 -48.76
C LYS A 426 -19.66 5.34 -48.06
N VAL A 427 -19.77 5.37 -46.71
CA VAL A 427 -20.03 4.21 -45.86
C VAL A 427 -21.41 4.34 -45.22
N ILE A 428 -22.07 3.22 -44.99
CA ILE A 428 -23.39 3.16 -44.38
C ILE A 428 -23.21 3.15 -42.85
N ILE A 429 -23.96 4.05 -42.18
CA ILE A 429 -24.03 4.09 -40.71
C ILE A 429 -25.06 3.04 -40.28
N ASN A 430 -24.87 2.45 -39.06
CA ASN A 430 -25.78 1.43 -38.47
C ASN A 430 -25.97 0.20 -39.36
N ALA A 431 -24.88 -0.31 -39.91
CA ALA A 431 -24.85 -1.44 -40.82
C ALA A 431 -25.49 -2.74 -40.25
N ASP A 432 -25.46 -2.90 -38.92
CA ASP A 432 -26.04 -4.05 -38.21
C ASP A 432 -27.57 -3.97 -38.05
N GLU A 433 -28.15 -2.78 -37.99
CA GLU A 433 -29.59 -2.58 -37.78
C GLU A 433 -30.38 -2.82 -39.08
N GLU A 434 -29.73 -2.65 -40.23
CA GLU A 434 -30.35 -2.79 -41.53
C GLU A 434 -30.01 -4.18 -42.09
N LYS A 435 -31.00 -4.92 -42.60
CA LYS A 435 -30.80 -6.22 -43.24
C LYS A 435 -30.07 -6.08 -44.58
N LEU A 436 -28.86 -5.52 -44.50
CA LEU A 436 -27.99 -5.31 -45.64
C LEU A 436 -27.19 -6.56 -45.94
N ASN A 437 -27.13 -6.89 -47.24
CA ASN A 437 -26.26 -7.93 -47.76
C ASN A 437 -25.37 -7.31 -48.83
N ASP A 438 -24.28 -7.98 -49.14
CA ASP A 438 -23.43 -7.56 -50.25
C ASP A 438 -24.24 -7.47 -51.55
N GLY A 439 -24.17 -6.34 -52.27
CA GLY A 439 -24.94 -6.06 -53.49
C GLY A 439 -26.35 -5.51 -53.26
N SER A 440 -26.84 -5.33 -52.05
CA SER A 440 -28.15 -4.73 -51.73
C SER A 440 -28.27 -3.32 -52.33
N LYS A 441 -29.41 -3.05 -53.04
CA LYS A 441 -29.67 -1.70 -53.54
C LYS A 441 -29.96 -0.75 -52.37
N VAL A 442 -29.28 0.37 -52.34
CA VAL A 442 -29.42 1.37 -51.28
C VAL A 442 -29.74 2.76 -51.83
N ARG A 443 -30.42 3.56 -51.04
CA ARG A 443 -30.72 4.96 -51.30
C ARG A 443 -30.40 5.78 -50.05
N GLU A 444 -29.67 6.86 -50.23
CA GLU A 444 -29.37 7.79 -49.14
C GLU A 444 -30.66 8.36 -48.56
N LYS A 445 -30.81 8.29 -47.25
CA LYS A 445 -31.88 8.93 -46.52
C LYS A 445 -31.60 10.45 -46.55
N LYS A 446 -32.57 11.25 -47.05
CA LYS A 446 -32.42 12.70 -47.09
C LYS A 446 -32.59 13.31 -45.71
#